data_d535788805d2715198ebce1e9bee06bc
#
_entry.id   d535788805d2715198ebce1e9bee06bc
#
_cell.length_a   1.000
_cell.length_b   1.000
_cell.length_c   1.000
_cell.angle_alpha   90.00
_cell.angle_beta   90.00
_cell.angle_gamma   90.00
#
_symmetry.space_group_name_H-M   'P 1'
#
loop_
_entity.id
_entity.type
_entity.pdbx_description
1 polymer ?
#
loop_
_entity_poly.entity_id
_entity_poly.type
_entity_poly.pdbx_seq_one_letter_code
_entity_poly.pdbx_strand_id
1 'polypeptide(L)'
;MAKAGKSRSAYRRVIVKVSGEALAGPGGSGIHQPTIDRIARDLIAARALGVTLGVSLGVVVGGGNIFRGVQVSERGIPRTTGDTMGMLATVMNGLALESALMRAGVEARTMSALAMPQVCEVYERQRALRHLDENRVVVFAGGTGNPFFTTDTTAVLRAAEMGCDAVLNATNVDGVYSADPKKDRKAKRYDTITHQEAIDQDLKVMDATAFALARENRTPIIVFSIRKTGAIEAVLRGKARATLVRAK
;
A
#
# COMPACT_ATOMS: atom_id res chain seq x y z
N MET A 1 4.51 -17.84 -36.15
CA MET A 1 4.06 -17.72 -34.71
C MET A 1 4.28 -16.28 -34.28
N ALA A 2 3.22 -15.49 -34.20
CA ALA A 2 3.29 -14.08 -33.78
C ALA A 2 3.59 -14.02 -32.28
N LYS A 3 4.71 -13.38 -31.88
CA LYS A 3 5.01 -13.04 -30.49
C LYS A 3 3.92 -12.09 -30.00
N ALA A 4 3.04 -12.58 -29.14
CA ALA A 4 2.08 -11.72 -28.42
C ALA A 4 2.86 -10.60 -27.74
N GLY A 5 2.69 -9.36 -28.20
CA GLY A 5 3.32 -8.18 -27.64
C GLY A 5 2.91 -8.07 -26.19
N LYS A 6 3.87 -8.20 -25.26
CA LYS A 6 3.65 -7.93 -23.84
C LYS A 6 3.23 -6.46 -23.72
N SER A 7 1.97 -6.22 -23.39
CA SER A 7 1.44 -4.88 -23.13
C SER A 7 2.34 -4.19 -22.09
N ARG A 8 2.95 -3.07 -22.46
CA ARG A 8 3.76 -2.26 -21.53
C ARG A 8 2.84 -1.66 -20.48
N SER A 9 3.25 -1.71 -19.20
CA SER A 9 2.58 -0.97 -18.13
C SER A 9 2.69 0.54 -18.39
N ALA A 10 1.66 1.28 -18.01
CA ALA A 10 1.70 2.74 -17.99
C ALA A 10 2.58 3.28 -16.85
N TYR A 11 2.93 2.44 -15.88
CA TYR A 11 3.66 2.80 -14.67
C TYR A 11 5.06 2.20 -14.67
N ARG A 12 6.06 3.01 -14.32
CA ARG A 12 7.47 2.61 -14.15
C ARG A 12 7.81 2.39 -12.70
N ARG A 13 7.26 3.21 -11.80
CA ARG A 13 7.48 3.15 -10.36
C ARG A 13 6.18 3.39 -9.62
N VAL A 14 5.82 2.52 -8.69
CA VAL A 14 4.60 2.63 -7.89
C VAL A 14 4.84 2.31 -6.43
N ILE A 15 4.02 2.87 -5.55
CA ILE A 15 3.86 2.39 -4.17
C ILE A 15 2.63 1.48 -4.12
N VAL A 16 2.79 0.26 -3.64
CA VAL A 16 1.66 -0.62 -3.32
C VAL A 16 1.38 -0.51 -1.83
N LYS A 17 0.26 0.10 -1.48
CA LYS A 17 -0.19 0.14 -0.09
C LYS A 17 -1.06 -1.08 0.19
N VAL A 18 -0.64 -1.91 1.13
CA VAL A 18 -1.41 -3.08 1.60
C VAL A 18 -1.93 -2.78 2.99
N SER A 19 -3.24 -2.90 3.22
CA SER A 19 -3.81 -2.72 4.57
C SER A 19 -3.38 -3.86 5.50
N GLY A 20 -3.13 -3.54 6.77
CA GLY A 20 -2.80 -4.56 7.78
C GLY A 20 -3.86 -5.65 7.88
N GLU A 21 -5.14 -5.28 7.78
CA GLU A 21 -6.26 -6.25 7.76
C GLU A 21 -6.16 -7.29 6.66
N ALA A 22 -5.59 -6.91 5.50
CA ALA A 22 -5.35 -7.85 4.40
C ALA A 22 -4.30 -8.90 4.75
N LEU A 23 -3.47 -8.68 5.79
CA LEU A 23 -2.42 -9.59 6.25
C LEU A 23 -2.91 -10.57 7.35
N ALA A 24 -4.05 -10.27 7.97
CA ALA A 24 -4.59 -11.04 9.08
C ALA A 24 -5.16 -12.42 8.67
N GLY A 25 -5.47 -12.61 7.40
CA GLY A 25 -6.12 -13.85 6.93
C GLY A 25 -7.53 -14.06 7.51
N PRO A 26 -8.06 -15.29 7.50
CA PRO A 26 -9.42 -15.60 7.97
C PRO A 26 -9.64 -15.31 9.46
N GLY A 27 -8.58 -15.36 10.28
CA GLY A 27 -8.66 -15.11 11.73
C GLY A 27 -8.87 -13.64 12.12
N GLY A 28 -8.77 -12.71 11.19
CA GLY A 28 -9.04 -11.28 11.39
C GLY A 28 -8.00 -10.55 12.23
N SER A 29 -6.99 -11.23 12.78
CA SER A 29 -5.91 -10.62 13.58
C SER A 29 -4.58 -11.34 13.39
N GLY A 30 -3.49 -10.69 13.80
CA GLY A 30 -2.14 -11.23 13.72
C GLY A 30 -1.57 -11.27 12.31
N ILE A 31 -0.54 -12.07 12.11
CA ILE A 31 0.15 -12.31 10.85
C ILE A 31 -0.19 -13.70 10.35
N HIS A 32 -0.88 -13.79 9.21
CA HIS A 32 -1.26 -15.07 8.62
C HIS A 32 -0.29 -15.42 7.48
N GLN A 33 0.61 -16.37 7.73
CA GLN A 33 1.70 -16.71 6.81
C GLN A 33 1.23 -17.03 5.38
N PRO A 34 0.17 -17.85 5.15
CA PRO A 34 -0.31 -18.11 3.78
C PRO A 34 -0.76 -16.86 3.03
N THR A 35 -1.31 -15.87 3.76
CA THR A 35 -1.69 -14.58 3.17
C THR A 35 -0.47 -13.74 2.80
N ILE A 36 0.54 -13.69 3.68
CA ILE A 36 1.81 -13.01 3.40
C ILE A 36 2.47 -13.62 2.16
N ASP A 37 2.56 -14.94 2.08
CA ASP A 37 3.18 -15.65 0.96
C ASP A 37 2.42 -15.42 -0.36
N ARG A 38 1.07 -15.31 -0.31
CA ARG A 38 0.27 -14.94 -1.48
C ARG A 38 0.56 -13.52 -1.92
N ILE A 39 0.61 -12.55 -1.00
CA ILE A 39 0.91 -11.14 -1.32
C ILE A 39 2.34 -11.02 -1.85
N ALA A 40 3.31 -11.72 -1.27
CA ALA A 40 4.67 -11.76 -1.77
C ALA A 40 4.71 -12.26 -3.24
N ARG A 41 3.99 -13.35 -3.57
CA ARG A 41 3.88 -13.83 -4.95
C ARG A 41 3.27 -12.80 -5.89
N ASP A 42 2.22 -12.09 -5.47
CA ASP A 42 1.58 -11.03 -6.27
C ASP A 42 2.55 -9.86 -6.52
N LEU A 43 3.35 -9.47 -5.51
CA LEU A 43 4.39 -8.45 -5.64
C LEU A 43 5.53 -8.90 -6.57
N ILE A 44 5.93 -10.18 -6.46
CA ILE A 44 6.95 -10.76 -7.35
C ILE A 44 6.47 -10.76 -8.80
N ALA A 45 5.22 -11.15 -9.05
CA ALA A 45 4.63 -11.10 -10.38
C ALA A 45 4.59 -9.67 -10.94
N ALA A 46 4.21 -8.70 -10.10
CA ALA A 46 4.23 -7.28 -10.45
C ALA A 46 5.65 -6.78 -10.73
N ARG A 47 6.64 -7.15 -9.89
CA ARG A 47 8.06 -6.83 -10.11
C ARG A 47 8.60 -7.44 -11.40
N ALA A 48 8.21 -8.68 -11.72
CA ALA A 48 8.60 -9.32 -12.97
C ALA A 48 8.08 -8.56 -14.19
N LEU A 49 6.86 -7.99 -14.13
CA LEU A 49 6.37 -7.02 -15.11
C LEU A 49 7.23 -5.75 -15.10
N GLY A 50 7.62 -5.27 -13.92
CA GLY A 50 8.46 -4.10 -13.72
C GLY A 50 9.85 -4.28 -14.32
N VAL A 51 10.52 -5.38 -14.07
CA VAL A 51 11.81 -5.73 -14.69
C VAL A 51 11.67 -5.80 -16.22
N THR A 52 10.61 -6.41 -16.71
CA THR A 52 10.34 -6.49 -18.15
C THR A 52 9.90 -5.15 -18.75
N LEU A 53 9.20 -4.33 -17.98
CA LEU A 53 8.54 -3.11 -18.41
C LEU A 53 9.13 -1.84 -17.77
N GLY A 54 10.14 -1.97 -16.89
CA GLY A 54 10.76 -0.86 -16.18
C GLY A 54 9.95 -0.34 -14.99
N VAL A 55 9.12 -1.16 -14.34
CA VAL A 55 8.39 -0.79 -13.10
C VAL A 55 9.18 -1.19 -11.87
N SER A 56 9.34 -0.31 -10.90
CA SER A 56 9.87 -0.59 -9.56
C SER A 56 8.74 -0.53 -8.53
N LEU A 57 8.83 -1.34 -7.49
CA LEU A 57 7.80 -1.41 -6.45
C LEU A 57 8.35 -0.97 -5.10
N GLY A 58 7.64 -0.04 -4.45
CA GLY A 58 7.74 0.19 -3.03
C GLY A 58 6.47 -0.31 -2.34
N VAL A 59 6.59 -0.90 -1.17
CA VAL A 59 5.46 -1.45 -0.42
C VAL A 59 5.31 -0.72 0.90
N VAL A 60 4.10 -0.25 1.18
CA VAL A 60 3.73 0.31 2.48
C VAL A 60 2.76 -0.65 3.16
N VAL A 61 3.16 -1.16 4.32
CA VAL A 61 2.40 -2.17 5.06
C VAL A 61 1.74 -1.55 6.27
N GLY A 62 0.42 -1.72 6.41
CA GLY A 62 -0.35 -1.25 7.55
C GLY A 62 -0.28 -2.18 8.76
N GLY A 63 -0.37 -1.63 9.98
CA GLY A 63 -0.33 -2.36 11.25
C GLY A 63 -1.71 -2.77 11.80
N GLY A 64 -2.81 -2.51 11.09
CA GLY A 64 -4.17 -2.66 11.60
C GLY A 64 -4.63 -4.08 11.94
N ASN A 65 -3.86 -5.12 11.57
CA ASN A 65 -4.05 -6.51 11.97
C ASN A 65 -3.53 -6.80 13.39
N ILE A 66 -2.65 -5.95 13.92
CA ILE A 66 -2.03 -6.11 15.24
C ILE A 66 -2.57 -5.04 16.19
N PHE A 67 -2.48 -3.75 15.82
CA PHE A 67 -2.93 -2.62 16.61
C PHE A 67 -3.58 -1.53 15.77
N ARG A 68 -4.63 -0.90 16.35
CA ARG A 68 -5.22 0.35 15.87
C ARG A 68 -5.25 1.36 17.00
N GLY A 69 -4.56 2.49 16.87
CA GLY A 69 -4.43 3.52 17.90
C GLY A 69 -5.78 4.03 18.43
N VAL A 70 -6.79 4.18 17.54
CA VAL A 70 -8.14 4.61 17.92
C VAL A 70 -8.81 3.60 18.86
N GLN A 71 -8.77 2.30 18.55
CA GLN A 71 -9.39 1.26 19.38
C GLN A 71 -8.67 1.08 20.72
N VAL A 72 -7.39 1.38 20.77
CA VAL A 72 -6.57 1.28 21.97
C VAL A 72 -6.82 2.48 22.89
N SER A 73 -7.06 3.68 22.34
CA SER A 73 -7.40 4.87 23.11
C SER A 73 -8.74 4.74 23.86
N GLU A 74 -9.71 4.01 23.28
CA GLU A 74 -10.98 3.68 23.96
C GLU A 74 -10.77 2.82 25.24
N ARG A 75 -9.61 2.18 25.38
CA ARG A 75 -9.20 1.39 26.54
C ARG A 75 -8.29 2.15 27.53
N GLY A 76 -8.23 3.50 27.43
CA GLY A 76 -7.49 4.35 28.35
C GLY A 76 -6.01 4.56 27.99
N ILE A 77 -5.53 4.04 26.86
CA ILE A 77 -4.17 4.31 26.38
C ILE A 77 -4.19 5.62 25.56
N PRO A 78 -3.27 6.56 25.80
CA PRO A 78 -3.19 7.79 25.02
C PRO A 78 -3.08 7.52 23.51
N ARG A 79 -3.75 8.32 22.69
CA ARG A 79 -3.78 8.17 21.23
C ARG A 79 -2.37 8.10 20.63
N THR A 80 -1.45 8.95 21.08
CA THR A 80 -0.05 8.97 20.63
C THR A 80 0.68 7.66 20.90
N THR A 81 0.45 7.07 22.08
CA THR A 81 1.01 5.75 22.42
C THR A 81 0.42 4.65 21.53
N GLY A 82 -0.92 4.66 21.35
CA GLY A 82 -1.59 3.71 20.47
C GLY A 82 -1.11 3.80 19.01
N ASP A 83 -0.90 5.01 18.50
CA ASP A 83 -0.37 5.22 17.14
C ASP A 83 1.09 4.73 17.05
N THR A 84 1.91 4.94 18.08
CA THR A 84 3.29 4.40 18.15
C THR A 84 3.28 2.87 18.14
N MET A 85 2.38 2.22 18.90
CA MET A 85 2.20 0.77 18.85
C MET A 85 1.79 0.30 17.45
N GLY A 86 0.90 1.03 16.78
CA GLY A 86 0.52 0.78 15.39
C GLY A 86 1.71 0.90 14.43
N MET A 87 2.57 1.90 14.60
CA MET A 87 3.80 2.05 13.81
C MET A 87 4.75 0.86 14.02
N LEU A 88 4.95 0.39 15.25
CA LEU A 88 5.74 -0.82 15.54
C LEU A 88 5.13 -2.07 14.91
N ALA A 89 3.81 -2.19 14.92
CA ALA A 89 3.11 -3.29 14.26
C ALA A 89 3.36 -3.30 12.74
N THR A 90 3.52 -2.14 12.10
CA THR A 90 3.90 -2.09 10.67
C THR A 90 5.31 -2.62 10.43
N VAL A 91 6.23 -2.45 11.39
CA VAL A 91 7.58 -3.02 11.30
C VAL A 91 7.52 -4.55 11.33
N MET A 92 6.74 -5.13 12.25
CA MET A 92 6.53 -6.58 12.31
C MET A 92 5.97 -7.13 10.99
N ASN A 93 4.95 -6.48 10.43
CA ASN A 93 4.38 -6.82 9.13
C ASN A 93 5.43 -6.70 8.00
N GLY A 94 6.25 -5.65 8.04
CA GLY A 94 7.32 -5.40 7.08
C GLY A 94 8.35 -6.53 7.05
N LEU A 95 8.85 -6.91 8.21
CA LEU A 95 9.80 -8.02 8.37
C LEU A 95 9.22 -9.36 7.89
N ALA A 96 7.95 -9.63 8.18
CA ALA A 96 7.29 -10.84 7.70
C ALA A 96 7.19 -10.87 6.17
N LEU A 97 6.86 -9.73 5.54
CA LEU A 97 6.78 -9.61 4.08
C LEU A 97 8.17 -9.68 3.43
N GLU A 98 9.17 -8.99 3.98
CA GLU A 98 10.57 -9.07 3.53
C GLU A 98 11.05 -10.53 3.55
N SER A 99 10.85 -11.23 4.68
CA SER A 99 11.21 -12.66 4.82
C SER A 99 10.53 -13.52 3.75
N ALA A 100 9.24 -13.29 3.44
CA ALA A 100 8.53 -14.03 2.42
C ALA A 100 9.07 -13.76 1.01
N LEU A 101 9.41 -12.51 0.69
CA LEU A 101 10.02 -12.13 -0.59
C LEU A 101 11.41 -12.75 -0.74
N MET A 102 12.23 -12.69 0.31
CA MET A 102 13.59 -13.27 0.33
C MET A 102 13.55 -14.80 0.15
N ARG A 103 12.65 -15.50 0.84
CA ARG A 103 12.45 -16.95 0.63
C ARG A 103 12.04 -17.31 -0.79
N ALA A 104 11.34 -16.41 -1.46
CA ALA A 104 10.93 -16.57 -2.86
C ALA A 104 11.98 -16.09 -3.88
N GLY A 105 13.22 -15.77 -3.43
CA GLY A 105 14.34 -15.40 -4.29
C GLY A 105 14.31 -13.94 -4.77
N VAL A 106 13.53 -13.07 -4.12
CA VAL A 106 13.49 -11.64 -4.45
C VAL A 106 14.11 -10.82 -3.34
N GLU A 107 15.14 -10.04 -3.66
CA GLU A 107 15.74 -9.13 -2.69
C GLU A 107 14.74 -8.07 -2.25
N ALA A 108 14.60 -7.91 -0.94
CA ALA A 108 13.75 -6.92 -0.31
C ALA A 108 14.46 -6.28 0.88
N ARG A 109 14.07 -5.07 1.25
CA ARG A 109 14.57 -4.34 2.43
C ARG A 109 13.43 -3.62 3.13
N THR A 110 13.29 -3.89 4.42
CA THR A 110 12.41 -3.13 5.30
C THR A 110 13.14 -1.89 5.81
N MET A 111 12.53 -0.74 5.59
CA MET A 111 13.04 0.56 6.06
C MET A 111 11.99 1.20 6.97
N SER A 112 12.38 1.51 8.21
CA SER A 112 11.49 2.07 9.22
C SER A 112 11.70 3.57 9.40
N ALA A 113 10.58 4.32 9.48
CA ALA A 113 10.61 5.72 9.87
C ALA A 113 10.95 5.92 11.37
N LEU A 114 10.80 4.86 12.19
CA LEU A 114 11.29 4.83 13.57
C LEU A 114 12.71 4.27 13.57
N ALA A 115 13.64 4.95 14.23
CA ALA A 115 15.04 4.51 14.29
C ALA A 115 15.17 3.24 15.16
N MET A 116 15.44 2.10 14.53
CA MET A 116 15.69 0.81 15.18
C MET A 116 16.72 -0.02 14.39
N PRO A 117 17.96 0.45 14.28
CA PRO A 117 18.97 -0.10 13.36
C PRO A 117 19.34 -1.57 13.62
N GLN A 118 19.05 -2.09 14.82
CA GLN A 118 19.27 -3.51 15.15
C GLN A 118 18.18 -4.43 14.54
N VAL A 119 17.06 -3.87 14.05
CA VAL A 119 15.91 -4.62 13.58
C VAL A 119 15.76 -4.52 12.05
N CYS A 120 15.87 -3.31 11.51
CA CYS A 120 15.75 -3.02 10.09
C CYS A 120 16.46 -1.71 9.73
N GLU A 121 16.55 -1.39 8.44
CA GLU A 121 17.18 -0.15 8.02
C GLU A 121 16.35 1.06 8.46
N VAL A 122 17.04 2.11 8.93
CA VAL A 122 16.40 3.42 9.15
C VAL A 122 16.08 4.03 7.80
N TYR A 123 14.85 4.53 7.65
CA TYR A 123 14.43 5.17 6.42
C TYR A 123 15.29 6.40 6.11
N GLU A 124 15.86 6.39 4.94
CA GLU A 124 16.56 7.51 4.33
C GLU A 124 16.22 7.50 2.83
N ARG A 125 15.75 8.65 2.31
CA ARG A 125 15.24 8.78 0.94
C ARG A 125 16.24 8.28 -0.11
N GLN A 126 17.49 8.70 -0.04
CA GLN A 126 18.51 8.35 -1.04
C GLN A 126 18.84 6.86 -1.02
N ARG A 127 18.81 6.25 0.18
CA ARG A 127 19.03 4.80 0.32
C ARG A 127 17.86 4.01 -0.25
N ALA A 128 16.63 4.46 0.01
CA ALA A 128 15.42 3.84 -0.57
C ALA A 128 15.45 3.89 -2.10
N LEU A 129 15.83 5.03 -2.69
CA LEU A 129 15.98 5.17 -4.14
C LEU A 129 17.03 4.21 -4.70
N ARG A 130 18.19 4.07 -4.06
CA ARG A 130 19.23 3.10 -4.47
C ARG A 130 18.69 1.67 -4.48
N HIS A 131 17.97 1.26 -3.42
CA HIS A 131 17.35 -0.09 -3.40
C HIS A 131 16.37 -0.29 -4.55
N LEU A 132 15.52 0.70 -4.83
CA LEU A 132 14.56 0.62 -5.94
C LEU A 132 15.28 0.56 -7.31
N ASP A 133 16.33 1.35 -7.50
CA ASP A 133 17.10 1.38 -8.75
C ASP A 133 17.90 0.07 -8.95
N GLU A 134 18.29 -0.61 -7.88
CA GLU A 134 18.87 -1.95 -7.88
C GLU A 134 17.79 -3.07 -7.98
N ASN A 135 16.55 -2.71 -8.31
CA ASN A 135 15.41 -3.63 -8.42
C ASN A 135 15.10 -4.43 -7.14
N ARG A 136 15.44 -3.92 -5.96
CA ARG A 136 14.97 -4.48 -4.68
C ARG A 136 13.55 -4.00 -4.40
N VAL A 137 12.79 -4.82 -3.71
CA VAL A 137 11.50 -4.39 -3.14
C VAL A 137 11.78 -3.65 -1.83
N VAL A 138 11.34 -2.41 -1.72
CA VAL A 138 11.45 -1.63 -0.48
C VAL A 138 10.14 -1.70 0.29
N VAL A 139 10.19 -2.18 1.52
CA VAL A 139 9.04 -2.24 2.42
C VAL A 139 9.15 -1.07 3.40
N PHE A 140 8.30 -0.07 3.23
CA PHE A 140 8.26 1.09 4.10
C PHE A 140 7.41 0.78 5.34
N ALA A 141 8.01 0.87 6.51
CA ALA A 141 7.43 0.59 7.82
C ALA A 141 7.57 1.79 8.77
N GLY A 142 6.94 1.73 9.94
CA GLY A 142 6.95 2.83 10.91
C GLY A 142 6.09 4.03 10.51
N GLY A 143 5.24 3.89 9.50
CA GLY A 143 4.38 4.98 9.03
C GLY A 143 5.17 6.20 8.56
N THR A 144 4.72 7.39 8.96
CA THR A 144 5.46 8.65 8.79
C THR A 144 6.52 8.86 9.87
N GLY A 145 6.55 8.03 10.92
CA GLY A 145 7.31 8.26 12.14
C GLY A 145 6.60 9.18 13.14
N ASN A 146 5.40 9.69 12.80
CA ASN A 146 4.64 10.62 13.62
C ASN A 146 3.25 10.07 13.93
N PRO A 147 2.76 10.22 15.18
CA PRO A 147 1.37 9.96 15.53
C PRO A 147 0.39 10.78 14.68
N PHE A 148 -0.88 10.40 14.70
CA PHE A 148 -2.02 11.02 13.99
C PHE A 148 -2.07 10.80 12.48
N PHE A 149 -1.01 10.29 11.86
CA PHE A 149 -0.99 9.95 10.44
C PHE A 149 -1.23 8.46 10.24
N THR A 150 -1.96 8.15 9.17
CA THR A 150 -2.23 6.75 8.80
C THR A 150 -1.21 6.23 7.79
N THR A 151 -1.31 4.93 7.48
CA THR A 151 -0.51 4.32 6.39
C THR A 151 -0.98 4.78 5.01
N ASP A 152 -2.18 5.34 4.87
CA ASP A 152 -2.66 5.95 3.62
C ASP A 152 -1.85 7.22 3.31
N THR A 153 -1.75 8.13 4.28
CA THR A 153 -0.89 9.32 4.17
C THR A 153 0.57 8.91 3.93
N THR A 154 1.06 7.87 4.63
CA THR A 154 2.43 7.37 4.43
C THR A 154 2.65 6.90 2.99
N ALA A 155 1.71 6.17 2.39
CA ALA A 155 1.83 5.66 1.03
C ALA A 155 1.97 6.80 0.02
N VAL A 156 1.16 7.84 0.15
CA VAL A 156 1.23 9.02 -0.72
C VAL A 156 2.53 9.79 -0.51
N LEU A 157 2.96 10.00 0.74
CA LEU A 157 4.22 10.66 1.07
C LEU A 157 5.40 9.93 0.43
N ARG A 158 5.50 8.61 0.61
CA ARG A 158 6.57 7.80 0.00
C ARG A 158 6.49 7.81 -1.52
N ALA A 159 5.29 7.82 -2.10
CA ALA A 159 5.13 7.94 -3.55
C ALA A 159 5.71 9.27 -4.08
N ALA A 160 5.40 10.39 -3.42
CA ALA A 160 5.95 11.69 -3.78
C ALA A 160 7.47 11.73 -3.62
N GLU A 161 8.01 11.26 -2.49
CA GLU A 161 9.46 11.21 -2.21
C GLU A 161 10.24 10.35 -3.20
N MET A 162 9.67 9.22 -3.63
CA MET A 162 10.30 8.27 -4.55
C MET A 162 10.04 8.62 -6.02
N GLY A 163 9.28 9.65 -6.34
CA GLY A 163 8.89 10.01 -7.70
C GLY A 163 8.08 8.92 -8.39
N CYS A 164 7.10 8.36 -7.69
CA CYS A 164 6.25 7.29 -8.21
C CYS A 164 5.16 7.82 -9.14
N ASP A 165 4.81 7.02 -10.14
CA ASP A 165 3.77 7.35 -11.10
C ASP A 165 2.36 7.20 -10.51
N ALA A 166 2.18 6.35 -9.49
CA ALA A 166 0.91 6.12 -8.81
C ALA A 166 1.07 5.43 -7.44
N VAL A 167 0.02 5.54 -6.62
CA VAL A 167 -0.22 4.71 -5.44
C VAL A 167 -1.26 3.64 -5.79
N LEU A 168 -0.93 2.37 -5.58
CA LEU A 168 -1.85 1.24 -5.69
C LEU A 168 -2.40 0.92 -4.30
N ASN A 169 -3.62 1.41 -3.98
CA ASN A 169 -4.26 1.16 -2.70
C ASN A 169 -5.00 -0.18 -2.73
N ALA A 170 -4.33 -1.23 -2.28
CA ALA A 170 -4.82 -2.59 -2.21
C ALA A 170 -5.66 -2.80 -0.93
N THR A 171 -6.98 -2.86 -1.09
CA THR A 171 -7.97 -2.90 -0.01
C THR A 171 -8.83 -4.16 -0.07
N ASN A 172 -9.83 -4.23 0.82
CA ASN A 172 -10.85 -5.28 0.81
C ASN A 172 -12.04 -4.99 -0.12
N VAL A 173 -12.08 -3.78 -0.74
CA VAL A 173 -13.11 -3.36 -1.70
C VAL A 173 -12.50 -3.15 -3.08
N ASP A 174 -13.31 -3.30 -4.13
CA ASP A 174 -12.85 -3.27 -5.52
C ASP A 174 -12.91 -1.88 -6.17
N GLY A 175 -12.95 -0.83 -5.36
CA GLY A 175 -12.96 0.55 -5.81
C GLY A 175 -13.55 1.50 -4.78
N VAL A 176 -13.73 2.74 -5.19
CA VAL A 176 -14.40 3.80 -4.44
C VAL A 176 -15.87 3.80 -4.77
N TYR A 177 -16.73 3.88 -3.76
CA TYR A 177 -18.18 3.88 -3.88
C TYR A 177 -18.78 5.15 -3.32
N SER A 178 -19.97 5.54 -3.83
CA SER A 178 -20.74 6.70 -3.35
C SER A 178 -21.24 6.56 -1.90
N ALA A 179 -21.27 5.33 -1.38
CA ALA A 179 -21.59 4.99 0.01
C ALA A 179 -20.97 3.61 0.33
N ASP A 180 -21.00 3.17 1.58
CA ASP A 180 -20.53 1.83 1.96
C ASP A 180 -21.39 0.74 1.28
N PRO A 181 -20.88 -0.03 0.33
CA PRO A 181 -21.65 -1.04 -0.41
C PRO A 181 -22.15 -2.20 0.47
N LYS A 182 -21.62 -2.34 1.69
CA LYS A 182 -22.11 -3.32 2.67
C LYS A 182 -23.36 -2.85 3.39
N LYS A 183 -23.57 -1.54 3.48
CA LYS A 183 -24.68 -0.89 4.18
C LYS A 183 -25.75 -0.39 3.22
N ASP A 184 -25.34 0.10 2.05
CA ASP A 184 -26.23 0.64 1.02
C ASP A 184 -26.10 -0.15 -0.29
N ARG A 185 -27.13 -0.92 -0.63
CA ARG A 185 -27.20 -1.67 -1.89
C ARG A 185 -27.30 -0.79 -3.14
N LYS A 186 -27.62 0.51 -2.99
CA LYS A 186 -27.66 1.49 -4.08
C LYS A 186 -26.32 2.16 -4.31
N ALA A 187 -25.30 1.88 -3.48
CA ALA A 187 -23.97 2.44 -3.62
C ALA A 187 -23.40 2.13 -5.02
N LYS A 188 -23.01 3.16 -5.73
CA LYS A 188 -22.43 3.06 -7.08
C LYS A 188 -20.92 3.20 -6.99
N ARG A 189 -20.18 2.31 -7.66
CA ARG A 189 -18.74 2.41 -7.79
C ARG A 189 -18.39 3.48 -8.83
N TYR A 190 -17.39 4.27 -8.51
CA TYR A 190 -16.77 5.19 -9.47
C TYR A 190 -15.71 4.43 -10.30
N ASP A 191 -15.68 4.64 -11.61
CA ASP A 191 -14.55 4.19 -12.44
C ASP A 191 -13.40 5.19 -12.35
N THR A 192 -13.73 6.48 -12.31
CA THR A 192 -12.79 7.60 -12.08
C THR A 192 -13.47 8.64 -11.20
N ILE A 193 -12.71 9.25 -10.29
CA ILE A 193 -13.14 10.35 -9.44
C ILE A 193 -11.93 11.27 -9.19
N THR A 194 -12.16 12.55 -8.93
CA THR A 194 -11.07 13.46 -8.56
C THR A 194 -10.76 13.35 -7.06
N HIS A 195 -9.51 13.71 -6.68
CA HIS A 195 -9.15 13.80 -5.27
C HIS A 195 -10.07 14.77 -4.51
N GLN A 196 -10.45 15.89 -5.16
CA GLN A 196 -11.32 16.88 -4.53
C GLN A 196 -12.72 16.31 -4.28
N GLU A 197 -13.32 15.65 -5.27
CA GLU A 197 -14.63 15.03 -5.10
C GLU A 197 -14.61 13.94 -4.01
N ALA A 198 -13.51 13.18 -3.88
CA ALA A 198 -13.37 12.19 -2.82
C ALA A 198 -13.31 12.83 -1.42
N ILE A 199 -12.68 14.01 -1.29
CA ILE A 199 -12.65 14.81 -0.06
C ILE A 199 -14.04 15.40 0.23
N ASP A 200 -14.65 16.08 -0.75
CA ASP A 200 -15.91 16.78 -0.58
C ASP A 200 -17.06 15.84 -0.22
N GLN A 201 -17.04 14.61 -0.73
CA GLN A 201 -18.00 13.56 -0.42
C GLN A 201 -17.63 12.72 0.81
N ASP A 202 -16.53 13.05 1.51
CA ASP A 202 -16.04 12.34 2.69
C ASP A 202 -15.94 10.80 2.49
N LEU A 203 -15.41 10.36 1.32
CA LEU A 203 -15.32 8.95 0.98
C LEU A 203 -14.24 8.24 1.81
N LYS A 204 -14.63 7.20 2.54
CA LYS A 204 -13.81 6.57 3.62
C LYS A 204 -12.84 5.48 3.12
N VAL A 205 -12.46 5.50 1.85
CA VAL A 205 -11.53 4.51 1.29
C VAL A 205 -10.06 4.81 1.61
N MET A 206 -9.75 6.08 1.87
CA MET A 206 -8.51 6.60 2.42
C MET A 206 -8.82 7.81 3.32
N ASP A 207 -7.87 8.23 4.15
CA ASP A 207 -8.04 9.44 4.95
C ASP A 207 -7.92 10.72 4.10
N ALA A 208 -8.56 11.79 4.59
CA ALA A 208 -8.60 13.09 3.89
C ALA A 208 -7.20 13.69 3.68
N THR A 209 -6.25 13.46 4.62
CA THR A 209 -4.87 13.93 4.53
C THR A 209 -4.15 13.26 3.37
N ALA A 210 -4.37 11.96 3.17
CA ALA A 210 -3.82 11.22 2.02
C ALA A 210 -4.34 11.79 0.69
N PHE A 211 -5.65 12.04 0.57
CA PHE A 211 -6.22 12.64 -0.63
C PHE A 211 -5.72 14.07 -0.88
N ALA A 212 -5.60 14.90 0.17
CA ALA A 212 -5.08 16.27 0.06
C ALA A 212 -3.63 16.26 -0.44
N LEU A 213 -2.77 15.43 0.17
CA LEU A 213 -1.37 15.29 -0.24
C LEU A 213 -1.25 14.76 -1.68
N ALA A 214 -2.08 13.79 -2.06
CA ALA A 214 -2.09 13.25 -3.42
C ALA A 214 -2.56 14.28 -4.44
N ARG A 215 -3.56 15.11 -4.11
CA ARG A 215 -4.04 16.21 -4.94
C ARG A 215 -2.93 17.23 -5.22
N GLU A 216 -2.23 17.70 -4.17
CA GLU A 216 -1.15 18.69 -4.29
C GLU A 216 0.02 18.19 -5.13
N ASN A 217 0.38 16.90 -4.97
CA ASN A 217 1.46 16.27 -5.73
C ASN A 217 0.99 15.66 -7.06
N ARG A 218 -0.30 15.77 -7.42
CA ARG A 218 -0.92 15.19 -8.62
C ARG A 218 -0.67 13.68 -8.74
N THR A 219 -0.54 13.00 -7.61
CA THR A 219 -0.26 11.56 -7.54
C THR A 219 -1.56 10.78 -7.77
N PRO A 220 -1.69 10.00 -8.84
CA PRO A 220 -2.85 9.13 -9.03
C PRO A 220 -2.91 8.04 -7.96
N ILE A 221 -4.13 7.70 -7.52
CA ILE A 221 -4.38 6.59 -6.60
C ILE A 221 -5.29 5.59 -7.30
N ILE A 222 -4.92 4.32 -7.31
CA ILE A 222 -5.73 3.24 -7.87
C ILE A 222 -6.22 2.37 -6.73
N VAL A 223 -7.53 2.39 -6.50
CA VAL A 223 -8.18 1.61 -5.44
C VAL A 223 -8.73 0.32 -6.02
N PHE A 224 -8.31 -0.82 -5.47
CA PHE A 224 -8.70 -2.15 -5.96
C PHE A 224 -8.71 -3.19 -4.85
N SER A 225 -9.38 -4.33 -5.10
CA SER A 225 -9.41 -5.43 -4.14
C SER A 225 -8.19 -6.35 -4.26
N ILE A 226 -7.49 -6.57 -3.11
CA ILE A 226 -6.35 -7.51 -3.02
C ILE A 226 -6.79 -8.96 -2.75
N ARG A 227 -8.08 -9.24 -2.64
CA ARG A 227 -8.58 -10.56 -2.26
C ARG A 227 -8.26 -11.66 -3.27
N LYS A 228 -8.15 -11.31 -4.56
CA LYS A 228 -7.82 -12.25 -5.63
C LYS A 228 -6.32 -12.30 -5.86
N THR A 229 -5.79 -13.49 -6.04
CA THR A 229 -4.40 -13.68 -6.50
C THR A 229 -4.19 -13.02 -7.87
N GLY A 230 -3.04 -12.37 -8.08
CA GLY A 230 -2.73 -11.65 -9.31
C GLY A 230 -3.39 -10.27 -9.44
N ALA A 231 -4.02 -9.75 -8.35
CA ALA A 231 -4.72 -8.47 -8.39
C ALA A 231 -3.78 -7.30 -8.71
N ILE A 232 -2.58 -7.27 -8.16
CA ILE A 232 -1.59 -6.19 -8.40
C ILE A 232 -1.14 -6.22 -9.87
N GLU A 233 -0.84 -7.39 -10.40
CA GLU A 233 -0.49 -7.55 -11.81
C GLU A 233 -1.63 -7.09 -12.73
N ALA A 234 -2.87 -7.48 -12.42
CA ALA A 234 -4.04 -7.09 -13.20
C ALA A 234 -4.24 -5.56 -13.23
N VAL A 235 -4.00 -4.86 -12.11
CA VAL A 235 -4.01 -3.38 -12.04
C VAL A 235 -2.94 -2.79 -12.94
N LEU A 236 -1.71 -3.25 -12.85
CA LEU A 236 -0.59 -2.74 -13.67
C LEU A 236 -0.79 -2.97 -15.16
N ARG A 237 -1.57 -3.98 -15.54
CA ARG A 237 -1.97 -4.27 -16.92
C ARG A 237 -3.24 -3.54 -17.37
N GLY A 238 -3.88 -2.74 -16.50
CA GLY A 238 -5.15 -2.08 -16.78
C GLY A 238 -6.34 -3.04 -16.95
N LYS A 239 -6.25 -4.26 -16.37
CA LYS A 239 -7.26 -5.32 -16.48
C LYS A 239 -8.07 -5.55 -15.21
N ALA A 240 -7.76 -4.81 -14.15
CA ALA A 240 -8.47 -4.94 -12.88
C ALA A 240 -9.75 -4.11 -12.85
N ARG A 241 -10.74 -4.59 -12.10
CA ARG A 241 -11.82 -3.74 -11.63
C ARG A 241 -11.28 -2.86 -10.52
N ALA A 242 -11.21 -1.55 -10.75
CA ALA A 242 -10.58 -0.58 -9.87
C ALA A 242 -11.21 0.80 -10.05
N THR A 243 -10.95 1.72 -9.13
CA THR A 243 -11.26 3.15 -9.29
C THR A 243 -9.95 3.93 -9.42
N LEU A 244 -9.87 4.78 -10.42
CA LEU A 244 -8.79 5.76 -10.56
C LEU A 244 -9.19 7.08 -9.87
N VAL A 245 -8.45 7.45 -8.83
CA VAL A 245 -8.54 8.78 -8.19
C VAL A 245 -7.40 9.64 -8.72
N ARG A 246 -7.70 10.81 -9.30
CA ARG A 246 -6.67 11.65 -9.94
C ARG A 246 -6.97 13.16 -9.78
N ALA A 247 -6.03 14.01 -10.16
CA ALA A 247 -6.29 15.43 -10.39
C ALA A 247 -7.27 15.60 -11.57
N LYS A 248 -7.90 16.77 -11.64
CA LYS A 248 -8.71 17.16 -12.82
C LYS A 248 -7.88 17.14 -14.08
#